data_5ca03e01bb731af6e8f1e37e9f99d20b
#
_entry.id   5ca03e01bb731af6e8f1e37e9f99d20b
#
_cell.length_a   1.000
_cell.length_b   1.000
_cell.length_c   1.000
_cell.angle_alpha   90.00
_cell.angle_beta   90.00
_cell.angle_gamma   90.00
#
_symmetry.space_group_name_H-M   'P 1'
#
loop_
_entity.id
_entity.type
_entity.pdbx_description
1 polymer ?
#
loop_
_entity_poly.entity_id
_entity_poly.type
_entity_poly.pdbx_seq_one_letter_code
_entity_poly.pdbx_strand_id
1 'polypeptide(L)'
;MNVFLDTNVIIDFMGEREGFFEDAAAIFAMIEDKKINASASALTIVNCAYILEKAFNSNIMLDKVEALCQMLDITPIDRSQLVSAVRLRPYDYEDAVQYLSALPYHPDVIITRDKRGFNDFDILVMTPAEFVDKSKQQ
;
A
#
# COMPACT_ATOMS: atom_id res chain seq x y z
N MET A 1 -9.07 4.71 11.85
CA MET A 1 -9.18 4.60 10.39
C MET A 1 -8.21 3.55 9.88
N ASN A 2 -8.69 2.69 9.01
CA ASN A 2 -7.90 1.63 8.39
C ASN A 2 -7.54 2.05 6.96
N VAL A 3 -6.27 2.14 6.66
CA VAL A 3 -5.80 2.48 5.31
C VAL A 3 -5.11 1.27 4.67
N PHE A 4 -5.25 1.12 3.37
CA PHE A 4 -4.55 0.11 2.60
C PHE A 4 -3.59 0.80 1.65
N LEU A 5 -2.32 0.42 1.70
CA LEU A 5 -1.25 1.08 0.94
C LEU A 5 -0.88 0.28 -0.31
N ASP A 6 -0.90 0.95 -1.46
CA ASP A 6 -0.37 0.37 -2.70
C ASP A 6 1.16 0.42 -2.69
N THR A 7 1.77 -0.41 -3.52
CA THR A 7 3.23 -0.57 -3.64
C THR A 7 3.96 0.76 -3.83
N ASN A 8 3.44 1.64 -4.71
CA ASN A 8 4.12 2.91 -5.01
C ASN A 8 4.30 3.81 -3.78
N VAL A 9 3.33 3.80 -2.85
CA VAL A 9 3.40 4.62 -1.64
C VAL A 9 4.50 4.13 -0.70
N ILE A 10 4.61 2.83 -0.55
CA ILE A 10 5.64 2.22 0.30
C ILE A 10 7.04 2.46 -0.29
N ILE A 11 7.19 2.31 -1.61
CA ILE A 11 8.46 2.56 -2.29
C ILE A 11 8.85 4.03 -2.22
N ASP A 12 7.89 4.94 -2.31
CA ASP A 12 8.16 6.38 -2.19
C ASP A 12 8.78 6.71 -0.83
N PHE A 13 8.34 6.03 0.21
CA PHE A 13 8.89 6.20 1.56
C PHE A 13 10.23 5.45 1.72
N MET A 14 10.23 4.15 1.50
CA MET A 14 11.40 3.30 1.75
C MET A 14 12.55 3.59 0.80
N GLY A 15 12.26 3.98 -0.43
CA GLY A 15 13.23 4.35 -1.46
C GLY A 15 13.56 5.84 -1.48
N GLU A 16 12.95 6.63 -0.61
CA GLU A 16 13.16 8.08 -0.50
C GLU A 16 13.05 8.79 -1.85
N ARG A 17 11.96 8.48 -2.60
CA ARG A 17 11.79 9.00 -3.96
C ARG A 17 11.51 10.50 -3.96
N GLU A 18 12.35 11.22 -4.69
CA GLU A 18 12.22 12.66 -4.83
C GLU A 18 10.84 13.05 -5.40
N GLY A 19 10.22 14.06 -4.78
CA GLY A 19 8.91 14.56 -5.18
C GLY A 19 7.72 13.82 -4.54
N PHE A 20 7.94 12.62 -3.99
CA PHE A 20 6.86 11.81 -3.41
C PHE A 20 7.13 11.40 -1.96
N PHE A 21 8.37 11.53 -1.53
CA PHE A 21 8.80 11.04 -0.22
C PHE A 21 8.07 11.75 0.93
N GLU A 22 7.88 13.05 0.85
CA GLU A 22 7.36 13.83 1.98
C GLU A 22 5.94 13.42 2.38
N ASP A 23 5.05 13.24 1.40
CA ASP A 23 3.69 12.81 1.69
C ASP A 23 3.65 11.36 2.20
N ALA A 24 4.44 10.48 1.60
CA ALA A 24 4.55 9.10 2.06
C ALA A 24 5.11 9.06 3.49
N ALA A 25 6.13 9.83 3.79
CA ALA A 25 6.71 9.92 5.13
C ALA A 25 5.69 10.43 6.17
N ALA A 26 4.85 11.39 5.79
CA ALA A 26 3.80 11.88 6.68
C ALA A 26 2.80 10.77 7.03
N ILE A 27 2.43 9.94 6.05
CA ILE A 27 1.55 8.78 6.28
C ILE A 27 2.22 7.78 7.23
N PHE A 28 3.48 7.44 7.01
CA PHE A 28 4.20 6.50 7.87
C PHE A 28 4.39 7.06 9.28
N ALA A 29 4.55 8.37 9.44
CA ALA A 29 4.56 9.00 10.75
C ALA A 29 3.23 8.80 11.49
N MET A 30 2.10 8.92 10.79
CA MET A 30 0.78 8.66 11.38
C MET A 30 0.63 7.19 11.79
N ILE A 31 1.22 6.26 11.05
CA ILE A 31 1.23 4.84 11.40
C ILE A 31 2.03 4.61 12.68
N GLU A 32 3.23 5.17 12.77
CA GLU A 32 4.09 5.05 13.95
C GLU A 32 3.44 5.66 15.19
N ASP A 33 2.76 6.78 15.03
CA ASP A 33 2.04 7.47 16.11
C ASP A 33 0.71 6.80 16.46
N LYS A 34 0.37 5.70 15.79
CA LYS A 34 -0.87 4.93 15.99
C LYS A 34 -2.14 5.75 15.77
N LYS A 35 -2.06 6.76 14.92
CA LYS A 35 -3.22 7.57 14.52
C LYS A 35 -4.06 6.87 13.47
N ILE A 36 -3.45 6.01 12.67
CA ILE A 36 -4.11 5.18 11.66
C ILE A 36 -3.57 3.76 11.75
N ASN A 37 -4.39 2.79 11.32
CA ASN A 37 -3.95 1.41 11.10
C ASN A 37 -3.73 1.23 9.62
N ALA A 38 -2.63 0.60 9.24
CA ALA A 38 -2.28 0.42 7.85
C ALA A 38 -2.05 -1.04 7.51
N SER A 39 -2.49 -1.42 6.33
CA SER A 39 -2.24 -2.74 5.77
C SER A 39 -1.70 -2.62 4.35
N ALA A 40 -1.05 -3.68 3.90
CA ALA A 40 -0.58 -3.84 2.53
C ALA A 40 -0.61 -5.33 2.20
N SER A 41 -0.71 -5.65 0.91
CA SER A 41 -0.76 -7.06 0.51
C SER A 41 0.60 -7.74 0.58
N ALA A 42 0.57 -9.07 0.73
CA ALA A 42 1.78 -9.89 0.65
C ALA A 42 2.53 -9.67 -0.68
N LEU A 43 1.79 -9.48 -1.77
CA LEU A 43 2.37 -9.17 -3.07
C LEU A 43 3.15 -7.86 -3.04
N THR A 44 2.59 -6.83 -2.42
CA THR A 44 3.26 -5.52 -2.28
C THR A 44 4.58 -5.66 -1.54
N ILE A 45 4.63 -6.43 -0.46
CA ILE A 45 5.87 -6.62 0.31
C ILE A 45 6.95 -7.25 -0.56
N VAL A 46 6.62 -8.29 -1.31
CA VAL A 46 7.59 -8.96 -2.21
C VAL A 46 8.03 -8.02 -3.34
N ASN A 47 7.11 -7.28 -3.93
CA ASN A 47 7.43 -6.31 -4.97
C ASN A 47 8.34 -5.19 -4.44
N CYS A 48 8.08 -4.70 -3.24
CA CYS A 48 8.94 -3.71 -2.59
C CYS A 48 10.35 -4.24 -2.38
N ALA A 49 10.49 -5.46 -1.89
CA ALA A 49 11.80 -6.09 -1.69
C ALA A 49 12.59 -6.14 -3.01
N TYR A 50 11.94 -6.57 -4.08
CA TYR A 50 12.56 -6.64 -5.41
C TYR A 50 13.04 -5.27 -5.90
N ILE A 51 12.22 -4.24 -5.72
CA ILE A 51 12.57 -2.88 -6.16
C ILE A 51 13.68 -2.29 -5.29
N LEU A 52 13.60 -2.45 -3.98
CA LEU A 52 14.59 -1.93 -3.03
C LEU A 52 15.96 -2.58 -3.20
N GLU A 53 16.01 -3.85 -3.58
CA GLU A 53 17.27 -4.56 -3.82
C GLU A 53 18.10 -3.93 -4.95
N LYS A 54 17.44 -3.24 -5.89
CA LYS A 54 18.14 -2.53 -6.98
C LYS A 54 18.81 -1.24 -6.50
N ALA A 55 18.28 -0.62 -5.44
CA ALA A 55 18.78 0.66 -4.93
C ALA A 55 19.70 0.50 -3.72
N PHE A 56 19.55 -0.59 -2.98
CA PHE A 56 20.27 -0.85 -1.72
C PHE A 56 20.90 -2.23 -1.76
N ASN A 57 21.88 -2.48 -0.90
CA ASN A 57 22.43 -3.83 -0.78
C ASN A 57 21.38 -4.76 -0.10
N SER A 58 21.63 -6.05 -0.20
CA SER A 58 20.69 -7.08 0.27
C SER A 58 20.34 -6.97 1.75
N ASN A 59 21.34 -6.67 2.60
CA ASN A 59 21.11 -6.55 4.04
C ASN A 59 20.26 -5.33 4.37
N ILE A 60 20.51 -4.20 3.74
CA ILE A 60 19.71 -2.98 3.92
C ILE A 60 18.28 -3.22 3.43
N MET A 61 18.10 -3.86 2.29
CA MET A 61 16.78 -4.20 1.77
C MET A 61 16.01 -5.08 2.76
N LEU A 62 16.66 -6.12 3.30
CA LEU A 62 16.00 -7.01 4.27
C LEU A 62 15.62 -6.29 5.57
N ASP A 63 16.45 -5.38 6.05
CA ASP A 63 16.14 -4.57 7.22
C ASP A 63 14.90 -3.69 6.98
N LYS A 64 14.80 -3.10 5.79
CA LYS A 64 13.62 -2.29 5.41
C LYS A 64 12.36 -3.14 5.32
N VAL A 65 12.44 -4.33 4.74
CA VAL A 65 11.31 -5.26 4.64
C VAL A 65 10.86 -5.72 6.03
N GLU A 66 11.79 -6.02 6.92
CA GLU A 66 11.46 -6.39 8.30
C GLU A 66 10.71 -5.25 8.99
N ALA A 67 11.17 -4.01 8.83
CA ALA A 67 10.50 -2.85 9.39
C ALA A 67 9.06 -2.71 8.85
N LEU A 68 8.86 -2.93 7.55
CA LEU A 68 7.51 -2.91 6.96
C LEU A 68 6.61 -3.96 7.60
N CYS A 69 7.10 -5.18 7.78
CA CYS A 69 6.33 -6.26 8.37
C CYS A 69 5.96 -5.99 9.84
N GLN A 70 6.74 -5.17 10.54
CA GLN A 70 6.45 -4.76 11.91
C GLN A 70 5.44 -3.62 11.98
N MET A 71 5.45 -2.71 11.00
CA MET A 71 4.58 -1.53 10.99
C MET A 71 3.21 -1.78 10.38
N LEU A 72 3.10 -2.74 9.46
CA LEU A 72 1.90 -2.96 8.65
C LEU A 72 1.28 -4.31 8.94
N ASP A 73 -0.06 -4.36 8.86
CA ASP A 73 -0.76 -5.64 8.73
C ASP A 73 -0.58 -6.13 7.30
N ILE A 74 -0.16 -7.37 7.14
CA ILE A 74 0.07 -7.94 5.80
C ILE A 74 -1.13 -8.78 5.42
N THR A 75 -1.83 -8.39 4.35
CA THR A 75 -3.01 -9.14 3.88
C THR A 75 -2.55 -10.32 3.03
N PRO A 76 -2.99 -11.55 3.36
CA PRO A 76 -2.58 -12.71 2.59
C PRO A 76 -3.28 -12.77 1.24
N ILE A 77 -2.60 -13.41 0.27
CA ILE A 77 -3.14 -13.66 -1.06
C ILE A 77 -3.07 -15.16 -1.30
N ASP A 78 -4.21 -15.78 -1.57
CA ASP A 78 -4.28 -17.19 -1.93
C ASP A 78 -5.07 -17.39 -3.23
N ARG A 79 -5.39 -18.63 -3.54
CA ARG A 79 -6.14 -18.99 -4.75
C ARG A 79 -7.45 -18.19 -4.88
N SER A 80 -8.14 -17.94 -3.78
CA SER A 80 -9.46 -17.29 -3.79
C SER A 80 -9.40 -15.90 -4.43
N GLN A 81 -8.47 -15.05 -4.01
CA GLN A 81 -8.32 -13.71 -4.57
C GLN A 81 -7.89 -13.76 -6.04
N LEU A 82 -6.98 -14.67 -6.37
CA LEU A 82 -6.46 -14.78 -7.73
C LEU A 82 -7.55 -15.16 -8.73
N VAL A 83 -8.39 -16.15 -8.39
CA VAL A 83 -9.49 -16.61 -9.25
C VAL A 83 -10.61 -15.57 -9.31
N SER A 84 -11.00 -15.01 -8.17
CA SER A 84 -12.05 -14.00 -8.13
C SER A 84 -11.69 -12.75 -8.93
N ALA A 85 -10.43 -12.32 -8.87
CA ALA A 85 -9.97 -11.18 -9.65
C ALA A 85 -10.07 -11.40 -11.15
N VAL A 86 -9.74 -12.61 -11.64
CA VAL A 86 -9.92 -12.97 -13.07
C VAL A 86 -11.39 -12.82 -13.47
N ARG A 87 -12.31 -13.30 -12.63
CA ARG A 87 -13.75 -13.29 -12.92
C ARG A 87 -14.34 -11.88 -13.00
N LEU A 88 -13.75 -10.93 -12.28
CA LEU A 88 -14.18 -9.53 -12.33
C LEU A 88 -13.85 -8.85 -13.66
N ARG A 89 -12.96 -9.43 -14.47
CA ARG A 89 -12.47 -8.79 -15.72
C ARG A 89 -12.05 -7.34 -15.47
N PRO A 90 -11.13 -7.10 -14.53
CA PRO A 90 -10.80 -5.75 -14.09
C PRO A 90 -9.96 -4.98 -15.11
N TYR A 91 -9.92 -3.66 -14.93
CA TYR A 91 -8.98 -2.82 -15.67
C TYR A 91 -7.53 -3.21 -15.39
N ASP A 92 -7.21 -3.49 -14.12
CA ASP A 92 -5.87 -3.90 -13.68
C ASP A 92 -6.00 -5.12 -12.76
N TYR A 93 -5.43 -6.24 -13.19
CA TYR A 93 -5.54 -7.52 -12.47
C TYR A 93 -4.85 -7.45 -11.10
N GLU A 94 -3.62 -6.90 -11.04
CA GLU A 94 -2.88 -6.81 -9.79
C GLU A 94 -3.64 -5.96 -8.77
N ASP A 95 -4.19 -4.82 -9.17
CA ASP A 95 -4.97 -3.95 -8.30
C ASP A 95 -6.23 -4.66 -7.81
N ALA A 96 -6.89 -5.43 -8.66
CA ALA A 96 -8.07 -6.22 -8.26
C ALA A 96 -7.70 -7.28 -7.21
N VAL A 97 -6.58 -7.97 -7.38
CA VAL A 97 -6.09 -8.94 -6.40
C VAL A 97 -5.83 -8.25 -5.06
N GLN A 98 -5.18 -7.11 -5.08
CA GLN A 98 -4.90 -6.33 -3.88
C GLN A 98 -6.18 -5.88 -3.18
N TYR A 99 -7.15 -5.35 -3.94
CA TYR A 99 -8.44 -4.94 -3.39
C TYR A 99 -9.13 -6.10 -2.67
N LEU A 100 -9.22 -7.26 -3.33
CA LEU A 100 -9.85 -8.44 -2.75
C LEU A 100 -9.13 -8.93 -1.49
N SER A 101 -7.80 -8.85 -1.47
CA SER A 101 -7.02 -9.24 -0.29
C SER A 101 -7.23 -8.30 0.89
N ALA A 102 -7.55 -7.04 0.61
CA ALA A 102 -7.75 -6.01 1.63
C ALA A 102 -9.10 -6.12 2.33
N LEU A 103 -10.13 -6.65 1.66
CA LEU A 103 -11.50 -6.63 2.17
C LEU A 103 -11.67 -7.18 3.58
N PRO A 104 -11.05 -8.32 3.97
CA PRO A 104 -11.18 -8.83 5.33
C PRO A 104 -10.61 -7.90 6.41
N TYR A 105 -9.78 -6.93 6.03
CA TYR A 105 -9.17 -5.95 6.95
C TYR A 105 -9.99 -4.67 7.06
N HIS A 106 -11.14 -4.60 6.37
CA HIS A 106 -12.09 -3.49 6.42
C HIS A 106 -11.43 -2.13 6.17
N PRO A 107 -10.76 -1.93 5.03
CA PRO A 107 -10.13 -0.65 4.74
C PRO A 107 -11.16 0.45 4.52
N ASP A 108 -10.90 1.62 5.08
CA ASP A 108 -11.71 2.81 4.85
C ASP A 108 -11.28 3.53 3.57
N VAL A 109 -10.01 3.39 3.20
CA VAL A 109 -9.44 4.05 2.03
C VAL A 109 -8.24 3.27 1.49
N ILE A 110 -8.10 3.27 0.17
CA ILE A 110 -6.88 2.82 -0.50
C ILE A 110 -6.05 4.05 -0.83
N ILE A 111 -4.77 4.04 -0.48
CA ILE A 111 -3.85 5.14 -0.80
C ILE A 111 -2.92 4.69 -1.92
N THR A 112 -2.96 5.40 -3.04
CA THR A 112 -2.17 5.09 -4.23
C THR A 112 -1.92 6.35 -5.05
N ARG A 113 -0.79 6.41 -5.76
CA ARG A 113 -0.54 7.50 -6.72
C ARG A 113 -1.30 7.29 -8.04
N ASP A 114 -1.74 6.08 -8.33
CA ASP A 114 -2.49 5.75 -9.55
C ASP A 114 -3.83 5.12 -9.18
N LYS A 115 -4.90 5.90 -9.25
CA LYS A 115 -6.24 5.48 -8.87
C LYS A 115 -6.95 4.60 -9.89
N ARG A 116 -6.47 4.55 -11.13
CA ARG A 116 -7.22 3.95 -12.26
C ARG A 116 -7.61 2.50 -12.04
N GLY A 117 -6.71 1.71 -11.45
CA GLY A 117 -6.96 0.29 -11.20
C GLY A 117 -7.98 0.01 -10.10
N PHE A 118 -8.33 1.02 -9.29
CA PHE A 118 -9.27 0.87 -8.17
C PHE A 118 -10.59 1.59 -8.37
N ASN A 119 -10.76 2.36 -9.46
CA ASN A 119 -11.94 3.19 -9.67
C ASN A 119 -13.26 2.40 -9.78
N ASP A 120 -13.20 1.14 -10.20
CA ASP A 120 -14.40 0.31 -10.38
C ASP A 120 -14.87 -0.35 -9.08
N PHE A 121 -14.15 -0.19 -7.99
CA PHE A 121 -14.47 -0.81 -6.71
C PHE A 121 -15.15 0.19 -5.77
N ASP A 122 -16.02 -0.36 -4.91
CA ASP A 122 -16.76 0.46 -3.94
C ASP A 122 -15.88 0.73 -2.72
N ILE A 123 -14.90 1.61 -2.89
CA ILE A 123 -14.00 2.05 -1.83
C ILE A 123 -13.47 3.45 -2.16
N LEU A 124 -13.26 4.25 -1.12
CA LEU A 124 -12.61 5.54 -1.27
C LEU A 124 -11.13 5.33 -1.68
N VAL A 125 -10.68 6.04 -2.69
CA VAL A 125 -9.29 5.98 -3.18
C VAL A 125 -8.72 7.40 -3.14
N MET A 126 -7.56 7.56 -2.52
CA MET A 126 -6.88 8.85 -2.39
C MET A 126 -5.41 8.72 -2.75
N THR A 127 -4.86 9.80 -3.31
CA THR A 127 -3.40 9.91 -3.42
C THR A 127 -2.80 10.22 -2.04
N PRO A 128 -1.49 9.98 -1.83
CA PRO A 128 -0.84 10.41 -0.59
C PRO A 128 -1.05 11.88 -0.28
N ALA A 129 -0.92 12.77 -1.28
CA ALA A 129 -1.14 14.20 -1.09
C ALA A 129 -2.57 14.51 -0.62
N GLU A 130 -3.58 13.91 -1.27
CA GLU A 130 -4.98 14.10 -0.88
C GLU A 130 -5.24 13.61 0.56
N PHE A 131 -4.67 12.47 0.92
CA PHE A 131 -4.87 11.90 2.25
C PHE A 131 -4.22 12.79 3.32
N VAL A 132 -3.00 13.25 3.09
CA VAL A 132 -2.29 14.14 4.03
C VAL A 132 -3.03 15.47 4.19
N ASP A 133 -3.49 16.06 3.08
CA ASP A 133 -4.25 17.33 3.14
C ASP A 133 -5.54 17.16 3.93
N LYS A 134 -6.26 16.07 3.73
CA LYS A 134 -7.50 15.80 4.47
C LYS A 134 -7.21 15.61 5.96
N SER A 135 -6.13 14.95 6.33
CA SER A 135 -5.77 14.73 7.72
C SER A 135 -5.46 16.02 8.46
N LYS A 136 -4.93 17.04 7.76
CA LYS A 136 -4.64 18.36 8.35
C LYS A 136 -5.90 19.18 8.66
N GLN A 137 -7.03 18.83 8.07
CA GLN A 137 -8.31 19.52 8.25
C GLN A 137 -9.10 19.01 9.45
N GLN A 138 -8.59 17.99 10.13
CA GLN A 138 -9.26 17.39 11.29
C GLN A 138 -8.68 17.89 12.61
#